data_bf7b08b57568efc03ae5a39ece4cf715
#
_entry.id   bf7b08b57568efc03ae5a39ece4cf715
#
_cell.length_a   1.000
_cell.length_b   1.000
_cell.length_c   1.000
_cell.angle_alpha   90.00
_cell.angle_beta   90.00
_cell.angle_gamma   90.00
#
_symmetry.space_group_name_H-M   'P 1'
#
loop_
_entity.id
_entity.type
_entity.pdbx_description
1 polymer ?
#
loop_
_entity_poly.entity_id
_entity_poly.type
_entity_poly.pdbx_seq_one_letter_code
_entity_poly.pdbx_strand_id
1 'polypeptide(L)'
;VEGEVEGVALLRETLIRALGRLDDPDVIAEARARFARGAKVPEALPSAIHRPVQDTVALHADRDAWNDIRDRAKAASGPLERQRLLLALGAARDPALAARTLELALTQEIPATFAANLIATVSSEHPELAFEFAVAHEGAVLDRVEASSRWAFIPMLPANSADAAMAEKVQAYVERSVPPDARQAAAVAMAEIRFRADVKARQQPALEAWIRRAAEDGFPRS
;
A
#
# COMPACT_ATOMS: atom_id res chain seq x y z
N VAL A 1 -20.31 -11.48 -14.30
CA VAL A 1 -21.50 -11.55 -15.16
C VAL A 1 -22.21 -12.84 -14.79
N GLU A 2 -23.54 -12.82 -14.73
CA GLU A 2 -24.34 -13.99 -14.38
C GLU A 2 -24.05 -15.13 -15.37
N GLY A 3 -23.71 -16.33 -14.87
CA GLY A 3 -23.31 -17.46 -15.70
C GLY A 3 -21.84 -17.51 -16.13
N GLU A 4 -21.01 -16.61 -15.67
CA GLU A 4 -19.59 -16.57 -16.01
C GLU A 4 -18.80 -17.65 -15.25
N VAL A 5 -17.85 -18.28 -15.94
CA VAL A 5 -16.95 -19.27 -15.32
C VAL A 5 -16.07 -18.57 -14.26
N GLU A 6 -15.91 -19.15 -13.08
CA GLU A 6 -15.17 -18.58 -11.94
C GLU A 6 -13.75 -18.12 -12.32
N GLY A 7 -13.05 -18.88 -13.17
CA GLY A 7 -11.72 -18.53 -13.66
C GLY A 7 -11.67 -17.22 -14.45
N VAL A 8 -12.73 -16.88 -15.20
CA VAL A 8 -12.80 -15.61 -15.96
C VAL A 8 -13.03 -14.42 -15.02
N ALA A 9 -13.83 -14.60 -13.98
CA ALA A 9 -14.04 -13.56 -12.96
C ALA A 9 -12.74 -13.25 -12.22
N LEU A 10 -11.98 -14.27 -11.81
CA LEU A 10 -10.68 -14.12 -11.15
C LEU A 10 -9.64 -13.47 -12.09
N LEU A 11 -9.59 -13.87 -13.36
CA LEU A 11 -8.70 -13.27 -14.35
C LEU A 11 -9.01 -11.77 -14.53
N ARG A 12 -10.29 -11.41 -14.61
CA ARG A 12 -10.69 -9.99 -14.71
C ARG A 12 -10.25 -9.18 -13.51
N GLU A 13 -10.46 -9.69 -12.30
CA GLU A 13 -10.00 -9.02 -11.06
C GLU A 13 -8.48 -8.82 -11.08
N THR A 14 -7.73 -9.85 -11.45
CA THR A 14 -6.27 -9.82 -11.55
C THR A 14 -5.80 -8.79 -12.59
N LEU A 15 -6.43 -8.76 -13.76
CA LEU A 15 -6.08 -7.82 -14.83
C LEU A 15 -6.36 -6.37 -14.44
N ILE A 16 -7.51 -6.07 -13.81
CA ILE A 16 -7.81 -4.71 -13.35
C ILE A 16 -6.75 -4.23 -12.36
N ARG A 17 -6.35 -5.06 -11.40
CA ARG A 17 -5.31 -4.71 -10.44
C ARG A 17 -3.94 -4.55 -11.08
N ALA A 18 -3.55 -5.47 -11.96
CA ALA A 18 -2.26 -5.43 -12.63
C ALA A 18 -2.12 -4.19 -13.51
N LEU A 19 -3.11 -3.93 -14.38
CA LEU A 19 -3.13 -2.77 -15.25
C LEU A 19 -3.21 -1.46 -14.46
N GLY A 20 -4.02 -1.43 -13.39
CA GLY A 20 -4.06 -0.29 -12.48
C GLY A 20 -2.69 -0.01 -11.83
N ARG A 21 -1.94 -1.03 -11.41
CA ARG A 21 -0.59 -0.86 -10.85
C ARG A 21 0.46 -0.46 -11.88
N LEU A 22 0.24 -0.83 -13.15
CA LEU A 22 1.11 -0.50 -14.28
C LEU A 22 0.75 0.86 -14.93
N ASP A 23 -0.08 1.66 -14.27
CA ASP A 23 -0.47 3.01 -14.68
C ASP A 23 -1.23 3.06 -16.02
N ASP A 24 -1.98 1.99 -16.36
CA ASP A 24 -2.81 1.97 -17.56
C ASP A 24 -3.90 3.06 -17.47
N PRO A 25 -3.88 4.08 -18.36
CA PRO A 25 -4.73 5.24 -18.23
C PRO A 25 -6.22 4.92 -18.44
N ASP A 26 -6.53 3.95 -19.30
CA ASP A 26 -7.91 3.59 -19.62
C ASP A 26 -8.55 2.83 -18.45
N VAL A 27 -7.80 1.92 -17.84
CA VAL A 27 -8.24 1.19 -16.64
C VAL A 27 -8.42 2.14 -15.46
N ILE A 28 -7.52 3.09 -15.25
CA ILE A 28 -7.63 4.09 -14.17
C ILE A 28 -8.85 4.99 -14.40
N ALA A 29 -9.06 5.48 -15.63
CA ALA A 29 -10.20 6.34 -15.96
C ALA A 29 -11.54 5.61 -15.77
N GLU A 30 -11.65 4.36 -16.25
CA GLU A 30 -12.87 3.56 -16.07
C GLU A 30 -13.11 3.19 -14.60
N ALA A 31 -12.04 2.87 -13.84
CA ALA A 31 -12.16 2.63 -12.41
C ALA A 31 -12.73 3.84 -11.66
N ARG A 32 -12.20 5.03 -11.91
CA ARG A 32 -12.71 6.29 -11.34
C ARG A 32 -14.17 6.54 -11.72
N ALA A 33 -14.52 6.37 -13.00
CA ALA A 33 -15.88 6.56 -13.48
C ALA A 33 -16.87 5.57 -12.83
N ARG A 34 -16.50 4.29 -12.68
CA ARG A 34 -17.34 3.28 -11.99
C ARG A 34 -17.46 3.55 -10.51
N PHE A 35 -16.38 3.89 -9.85
CA PHE A 35 -16.38 4.21 -8.43
C PHE A 35 -17.31 5.40 -8.12
N ALA A 36 -17.21 6.47 -8.91
CA ALA A 36 -18.06 7.64 -8.77
C ALA A 36 -19.57 7.35 -9.03
N ARG A 37 -19.84 6.55 -10.09
CA ARG A 37 -21.22 6.14 -10.41
C ARG A 37 -21.81 5.20 -9.36
N GLY A 38 -21.01 4.26 -8.85
CA GLY A 38 -21.43 3.29 -7.84
C GLY A 38 -21.93 3.91 -6.53
N ALA A 39 -21.52 5.15 -6.23
CA ALA A 39 -22.06 5.91 -5.09
C ALA A 39 -23.56 6.24 -5.22
N LYS A 40 -24.04 6.40 -6.45
CA LYS A 40 -25.43 6.79 -6.74
C LYS A 40 -26.26 5.63 -7.27
N VAL A 41 -25.63 4.71 -7.96
CA VAL A 41 -26.23 3.56 -8.64
C VAL A 41 -25.40 2.33 -8.30
N PRO A 42 -25.75 1.54 -7.27
CA PRO A 42 -24.96 0.38 -6.83
C PRO A 42 -24.66 -0.62 -7.95
N GLU A 43 -25.59 -0.80 -8.88
CA GLU A 43 -25.45 -1.69 -10.03
C GLU A 43 -24.33 -1.27 -11.01
N ALA A 44 -23.91 0.01 -10.97
CA ALA A 44 -22.79 0.51 -11.79
C ALA A 44 -21.43 -0.05 -11.33
N LEU A 45 -21.35 -0.58 -10.11
CA LEU A 45 -20.16 -1.20 -9.54
C LEU A 45 -20.50 -2.61 -9.00
N PRO A 46 -20.61 -3.62 -9.87
CA PRO A 46 -20.90 -4.99 -9.47
C PRO A 46 -19.91 -5.54 -8.46
N SER A 47 -20.38 -6.40 -7.53
CA SER A 47 -19.58 -6.98 -6.45
C SER A 47 -18.29 -7.66 -6.93
N ALA A 48 -18.35 -8.33 -8.08
CA ALA A 48 -17.22 -9.04 -8.71
C ALA A 48 -16.03 -8.14 -9.08
N ILE A 49 -16.25 -6.83 -9.30
CA ILE A 49 -15.18 -5.88 -9.64
C ILE A 49 -15.06 -4.74 -8.61
N HIS A 50 -15.89 -4.74 -7.58
CA HIS A 50 -15.92 -3.67 -6.58
C HIS A 50 -14.54 -3.46 -5.94
N ARG A 51 -13.92 -4.55 -5.50
CA ARG A 51 -12.63 -4.49 -4.82
C ARG A 51 -11.49 -4.01 -5.74
N PRO A 52 -11.23 -4.60 -6.92
CA PRO A 52 -10.15 -4.15 -7.79
C PRO A 52 -10.35 -2.71 -8.30
N VAL A 53 -11.59 -2.27 -8.51
CA VAL A 53 -11.90 -0.88 -8.87
C VAL A 53 -11.56 0.07 -7.72
N GLN A 54 -11.99 -0.26 -6.49
CA GLN A 54 -11.66 0.54 -5.30
C GLN A 54 -10.15 0.62 -5.07
N ASP A 55 -9.44 -0.51 -5.17
CA ASP A 55 -7.99 -0.58 -4.99
C ASP A 55 -7.27 0.31 -6.03
N THR A 56 -7.71 0.28 -7.30
CA THR A 56 -7.15 1.13 -8.37
C THR A 56 -7.40 2.61 -8.11
N VAL A 57 -8.62 2.99 -7.71
CA VAL A 57 -8.95 4.38 -7.39
C VAL A 57 -8.14 4.89 -6.20
N ALA A 58 -7.99 4.07 -5.16
CA ALA A 58 -7.22 4.42 -3.97
C ALA A 58 -5.73 4.62 -4.27
N LEU A 59 -5.15 3.73 -5.08
CA LEU A 59 -3.75 3.79 -5.50
C LEU A 59 -3.43 5.09 -6.24
N HIS A 60 -4.34 5.54 -7.12
CA HIS A 60 -4.23 6.75 -7.94
C HIS A 60 -5.05 7.92 -7.39
N ALA A 61 -5.37 7.90 -6.10
CA ALA A 61 -6.19 8.97 -5.52
C ALA A 61 -5.47 10.32 -5.60
N ASP A 62 -6.21 11.32 -6.07
CA ASP A 62 -5.97 12.72 -5.76
C ASP A 62 -6.68 13.09 -4.44
N ARG A 63 -6.57 14.36 -4.04
CA ARG A 63 -7.17 14.84 -2.79
C ARG A 63 -8.68 14.60 -2.74
N ASP A 64 -9.38 14.78 -3.85
CA ASP A 64 -10.84 14.67 -3.89
C ASP A 64 -11.29 13.21 -3.80
N ALA A 65 -10.62 12.31 -4.52
CA ALA A 65 -10.85 10.87 -4.43
C ALA A 65 -10.51 10.33 -3.03
N TRP A 66 -9.43 10.78 -2.41
CA TRP A 66 -9.08 10.42 -1.05
C TRP A 66 -10.14 10.86 -0.04
N ASN A 67 -10.65 12.10 -0.17
CA ASN A 67 -11.72 12.61 0.67
C ASN A 67 -13.03 11.82 0.46
N ASP A 68 -13.40 11.50 -0.79
CA ASP A 68 -14.59 10.69 -1.11
C ASP A 68 -14.49 9.30 -0.47
N ILE A 69 -13.34 8.62 -0.55
CA ILE A 69 -13.12 7.32 0.11
C ILE A 69 -13.29 7.46 1.64
N ARG A 70 -12.71 8.51 2.25
CA ARG A 70 -12.82 8.75 3.69
C ARG A 70 -14.26 9.02 4.10
N ASP A 71 -14.99 9.83 3.36
CA ASP A 71 -16.37 10.16 3.67
C ASP A 71 -17.29 8.94 3.51
N ARG A 72 -17.04 8.10 2.51
CA ARG A 72 -17.72 6.78 2.40
C ARG A 72 -17.40 5.86 3.57
N ALA A 73 -16.15 5.85 4.05
CA ALA A 73 -15.78 5.08 5.24
C ALA A 73 -16.57 5.54 6.48
N LYS A 74 -16.80 6.85 6.63
CA LYS A 74 -17.63 7.41 7.72
C LYS A 74 -19.08 7.03 7.59
N ALA A 75 -19.62 7.05 6.37
CA ALA A 75 -21.01 6.74 6.05
C ALA A 75 -21.31 5.23 6.01
N ALA A 76 -20.30 4.38 5.97
CA ALA A 76 -20.46 2.93 5.86
C ALA A 76 -21.22 2.35 7.04
N SER A 77 -22.32 1.64 6.75
CA SER A 77 -23.18 0.98 7.74
C SER A 77 -22.59 -0.30 8.32
N GLY A 78 -21.71 -0.96 7.55
CA GLY A 78 -21.07 -2.21 7.92
C GLY A 78 -19.61 -2.05 8.37
N PRO A 79 -19.18 -2.74 9.45
CA PRO A 79 -17.82 -2.62 9.96
C PRO A 79 -16.77 -3.09 8.94
N LEU A 80 -17.06 -4.14 8.18
CA LEU A 80 -16.15 -4.67 7.16
C LEU A 80 -15.95 -3.71 5.98
N GLU A 81 -17.02 -3.06 5.53
CA GLU A 81 -16.94 -2.05 4.47
C GLU A 81 -16.15 -0.83 4.94
N ARG A 82 -16.47 -0.31 6.13
CA ARG A 82 -15.72 0.79 6.75
C ARG A 82 -14.23 0.47 6.83
N GLN A 83 -13.91 -0.73 7.31
CA GLN A 83 -12.53 -1.19 7.43
C GLN A 83 -11.80 -1.20 6.09
N ARG A 84 -12.42 -1.74 5.04
CA ARG A 84 -11.84 -1.77 3.69
C ARG A 84 -11.58 -0.37 3.13
N LEU A 85 -12.53 0.55 3.28
CA LEU A 85 -12.39 1.93 2.83
C LEU A 85 -11.28 2.66 3.59
N LEU A 86 -11.17 2.45 4.90
CA LEU A 86 -10.08 3.03 5.70
C LEU A 86 -8.71 2.51 5.26
N LEU A 87 -8.56 1.19 5.03
CA LEU A 87 -7.31 0.63 4.52
C LEU A 87 -6.96 1.15 3.11
N ALA A 88 -7.97 1.35 2.27
CA ALA A 88 -7.76 1.89 0.92
C ALA A 88 -7.07 3.27 0.95
N LEU A 89 -7.33 4.11 1.97
CA LEU A 89 -6.64 5.40 2.12
C LEU A 89 -5.11 5.26 2.21
N GLY A 90 -4.63 4.14 2.77
CA GLY A 90 -3.19 3.86 2.91
C GLY A 90 -2.50 3.45 1.61
N ALA A 91 -3.24 3.14 0.56
CA ALA A 91 -2.68 2.69 -0.71
C ALA A 91 -2.31 3.84 -1.67
N ALA A 92 -2.62 5.11 -1.33
CA ALA A 92 -2.37 6.24 -2.20
C ALA A 92 -0.88 6.42 -2.50
N ARG A 93 -0.51 6.53 -3.79
CA ARG A 93 0.88 6.78 -4.23
C ARG A 93 1.33 8.22 -4.03
N ASP A 94 0.42 9.15 -3.82
CA ASP A 94 0.77 10.53 -3.48
C ASP A 94 1.33 10.59 -2.05
N PRO A 95 2.60 11.00 -1.86
CA PRO A 95 3.23 11.03 -0.54
C PRO A 95 2.56 12.02 0.43
N ALA A 96 1.92 13.08 -0.06
CA ALA A 96 1.19 14.00 0.80
C ALA A 96 -0.10 13.37 1.35
N LEU A 97 -0.78 12.53 0.55
CA LEU A 97 -1.93 11.77 1.00
C LEU A 97 -1.54 10.62 1.92
N ALA A 98 -0.40 9.98 1.66
CA ALA A 98 0.19 8.98 2.54
C ALA A 98 0.51 9.58 3.93
N ALA A 99 1.18 10.73 3.99
CA ALA A 99 1.45 11.45 5.24
C ALA A 99 0.14 11.78 5.99
N ARG A 100 -0.86 12.31 5.29
CA ARG A 100 -2.18 12.60 5.86
C ARG A 100 -2.87 11.35 6.41
N THR A 101 -2.67 10.19 5.77
CA THR A 101 -3.23 8.91 6.25
C THR A 101 -2.52 8.44 7.52
N LEU A 102 -1.20 8.63 7.62
CA LEU A 102 -0.44 8.34 8.82
C LEU A 102 -0.90 9.21 10.00
N GLU A 103 -1.08 10.50 9.79
CA GLU A 103 -1.64 11.40 10.81
C GLU A 103 -3.05 10.96 11.23
N LEU A 104 -3.90 10.61 10.26
CA LEU A 104 -5.26 10.11 10.51
C LEU A 104 -5.25 8.85 11.38
N ALA A 105 -4.28 7.93 11.18
CA ALA A 105 -4.16 6.68 11.93
C ALA A 105 -4.00 6.91 13.45
N LEU A 106 -3.48 8.06 13.87
CA LEU A 106 -3.30 8.41 15.27
C LEU A 106 -4.49 9.19 15.88
N THR A 107 -5.51 9.52 15.10
CA THR A 107 -6.71 10.24 15.58
C THR A 107 -7.74 9.29 16.19
N GLN A 108 -8.78 9.88 16.82
CA GLN A 108 -9.96 9.15 17.30
C GLN A 108 -10.86 8.61 16.16
N GLU A 109 -10.66 9.06 14.92
CA GLU A 109 -11.44 8.61 13.76
C GLU A 109 -11.14 7.15 13.43
N ILE A 110 -9.89 6.71 13.68
CA ILE A 110 -9.44 5.34 13.44
C ILE A 110 -9.46 4.57 14.75
N PRO A 111 -10.17 3.43 14.83
CA PRO A 111 -10.10 2.57 16.00
C PRO A 111 -8.65 2.16 16.30
N ALA A 112 -8.24 2.20 17.58
CA ALA A 112 -6.86 1.91 17.98
C ALA A 112 -6.37 0.54 17.48
N THR A 113 -7.24 -0.48 17.51
CA THR A 113 -6.98 -1.83 16.99
C THR A 113 -6.74 -1.89 15.48
N PHE A 114 -7.01 -0.80 14.77
CA PHE A 114 -6.94 -0.72 13.31
C PHE A 114 -5.80 0.18 12.81
N ALA A 115 -5.33 1.07 13.66
CA ALA A 115 -4.32 2.05 13.33
C ALA A 115 -3.00 1.41 12.83
N ALA A 116 -2.55 0.34 13.49
CA ALA A 116 -1.35 -0.39 13.08
C ALA A 116 -1.48 -0.95 11.65
N ASN A 117 -2.63 -1.53 11.31
CA ASN A 117 -2.88 -2.05 9.95
C ASN A 117 -2.88 -0.94 8.91
N LEU A 118 -3.44 0.23 9.24
CA LEU A 118 -3.45 1.38 8.33
C LEU A 118 -2.02 1.90 8.08
N ILE A 119 -1.20 2.02 9.14
CA ILE A 119 0.21 2.42 9.02
C ILE A 119 0.99 1.39 8.16
N ALA A 120 0.78 0.09 8.40
CA ALA A 120 1.39 -0.97 7.60
C ALA A 120 0.95 -0.94 6.13
N THR A 121 -0.29 -0.53 5.85
CA THR A 121 -0.76 -0.36 4.47
C THR A 121 -0.03 0.79 3.78
N VAL A 122 0.14 1.93 4.46
CA VAL A 122 0.94 3.05 3.94
C VAL A 122 2.38 2.62 3.65
N SER A 123 2.98 1.80 4.52
CA SER A 123 4.36 1.36 4.33
C SER A 123 4.57 0.48 3.10
N SER A 124 3.52 -0.08 2.52
CA SER A 124 3.62 -0.87 1.29
C SER A 124 4.02 -0.03 0.07
N GLU A 125 3.55 1.21 -0.02
CA GLU A 125 3.88 2.16 -1.10
C GLU A 125 4.92 3.20 -0.64
N HIS A 126 4.99 3.52 0.66
CA HIS A 126 5.85 4.55 1.24
C HIS A 126 6.60 4.03 2.48
N PRO A 127 7.49 3.04 2.32
CA PRO A 127 8.16 2.38 3.45
C PRO A 127 9.01 3.33 4.30
N GLU A 128 9.74 4.26 3.66
CA GLU A 128 10.59 5.24 4.34
C GLU A 128 9.75 6.22 5.15
N LEU A 129 8.70 6.76 4.54
CA LEU A 129 7.79 7.72 5.17
C LEU A 129 7.09 7.10 6.38
N ALA A 130 6.60 5.87 6.25
CA ALA A 130 5.92 5.17 7.33
C ALA A 130 6.87 4.88 8.51
N PHE A 131 8.12 4.51 8.22
CA PHE A 131 9.12 4.28 9.26
C PHE A 131 9.49 5.59 9.98
N GLU A 132 9.79 6.66 9.25
CA GLU A 132 10.16 7.95 9.82
C GLU A 132 9.02 8.52 10.68
N PHE A 133 7.80 8.42 10.20
CA PHE A 133 6.60 8.79 10.97
C PHE A 133 6.47 7.97 12.25
N ALA A 134 6.60 6.64 12.15
CA ALA A 134 6.45 5.76 13.30
C ALA A 134 7.54 5.99 14.37
N VAL A 135 8.77 6.28 13.95
CA VAL A 135 9.87 6.66 14.86
C VAL A 135 9.60 8.00 15.53
N ALA A 136 9.11 9.00 14.78
CA ALA A 136 8.78 10.31 15.33
C ALA A 136 7.61 10.27 16.35
N HIS A 137 6.70 9.32 16.19
CA HIS A 137 5.50 9.16 17.03
C HIS A 137 5.51 7.82 17.79
N GLU A 138 6.70 7.31 18.16
CA GLU A 138 6.92 5.95 18.67
C GLU A 138 5.91 5.53 19.74
N GLY A 139 5.74 6.32 20.80
CA GLY A 139 4.80 6.01 21.88
C GLY A 139 3.37 5.84 21.40
N ALA A 140 2.86 6.81 20.61
CA ALA A 140 1.50 6.80 20.10
C ALA A 140 1.25 5.65 19.12
N VAL A 141 2.24 5.26 18.34
CA VAL A 141 2.16 4.12 17.42
C VAL A 141 2.18 2.80 18.21
N LEU A 142 3.14 2.62 19.12
CA LEU A 142 3.28 1.38 19.87
C LEU A 142 2.12 1.12 20.84
N ASP A 143 1.42 2.16 21.30
CA ASP A 143 0.19 2.01 22.11
C ASP A 143 -0.99 1.43 21.29
N ARG A 144 -0.88 1.41 19.96
CA ARG A 144 -1.87 0.86 19.03
C ARG A 144 -1.46 -0.49 18.42
N VAL A 145 -0.29 -0.97 18.79
CA VAL A 145 0.25 -2.26 18.34
C VAL A 145 0.05 -3.31 19.42
N GLU A 146 -0.41 -4.48 19.03
CA GLU A 146 -0.53 -5.62 19.96
C GLU A 146 0.81 -5.97 20.62
N ALA A 147 0.77 -6.36 21.88
CA ALA A 147 1.97 -6.65 22.68
C ALA A 147 2.91 -7.66 22.02
N SER A 148 2.37 -8.69 21.38
CA SER A 148 3.13 -9.73 20.65
C SER A 148 3.92 -9.22 19.46
N SER A 149 3.48 -8.12 18.83
CA SER A 149 4.09 -7.53 17.63
C SER A 149 4.85 -6.24 17.92
N ARG A 150 4.81 -5.77 19.15
CA ARG A 150 5.28 -4.43 19.56
C ARG A 150 6.71 -4.13 19.11
N TRP A 151 7.64 -5.04 19.32
CA TRP A 151 9.05 -4.83 18.99
C TRP A 151 9.39 -5.06 17.52
N ALA A 152 8.53 -5.79 16.81
CA ALA A 152 8.71 -6.07 15.38
C ALA A 152 8.11 -4.98 14.49
N PHE A 153 7.06 -4.28 14.94
CA PHE A 153 6.23 -3.44 14.09
C PHE A 153 7.01 -2.34 13.38
N ILE A 154 7.66 -1.44 14.15
CA ILE A 154 8.38 -0.30 13.55
C ILE A 154 9.56 -0.77 12.69
N PRO A 155 10.43 -1.71 13.13
CA PRO A 155 11.51 -2.21 12.29
C PRO A 155 11.07 -2.84 10.97
N MET A 156 9.89 -3.43 10.91
CA MET A 156 9.36 -4.10 9.71
C MET A 156 8.74 -3.13 8.70
N LEU A 157 8.34 -1.92 9.09
CA LEU A 157 7.73 -0.95 8.18
C LEU A 157 8.58 -0.68 6.92
N PRO A 158 9.91 -0.46 7.01
CA PRO A 158 10.72 -0.17 5.85
C PRO A 158 11.22 -1.40 5.08
N ALA A 159 10.75 -2.61 5.39
CA ALA A 159 11.24 -3.86 4.76
C ALA A 159 11.10 -3.88 3.22
N ASN A 160 10.16 -3.13 2.67
CA ASN A 160 9.98 -2.99 1.21
C ASN A 160 10.86 -1.90 0.58
N SER A 161 11.64 -1.16 1.36
CA SER A 161 12.56 -0.15 0.82
C SER A 161 13.66 -0.79 -0.04
N ALA A 162 14.03 -0.08 -1.09
CA ALA A 162 15.21 -0.37 -1.91
C ALA A 162 16.32 0.69 -1.73
N ASP A 163 16.24 1.46 -0.65
CA ASP A 163 17.31 2.38 -0.22
C ASP A 163 18.19 1.69 0.84
N ALA A 164 19.45 1.42 0.51
CA ALA A 164 20.40 0.78 1.43
C ALA A 164 20.58 1.54 2.76
N ALA A 165 20.46 2.88 2.74
CA ALA A 165 20.59 3.71 3.94
C ALA A 165 19.47 3.43 4.97
N MET A 166 18.33 2.90 4.54
CA MET A 166 17.26 2.51 5.47
C MET A 166 17.66 1.38 6.41
N ALA A 167 18.52 0.45 5.97
CA ALA A 167 19.02 -0.61 6.84
C ALA A 167 19.84 -0.05 8.02
N GLU A 168 20.60 1.03 7.80
CA GLU A 168 21.35 1.70 8.85
C GLU A 168 20.43 2.48 9.81
N LYS A 169 19.39 3.13 9.28
CA LYS A 169 18.37 3.81 10.09
C LYS A 169 17.62 2.81 10.99
N VAL A 170 17.25 1.64 10.44
CA VAL A 170 16.62 0.55 11.21
C VAL A 170 17.56 0.05 12.30
N GLN A 171 18.85 -0.18 11.98
CA GLN A 171 19.85 -0.61 12.94
C GLN A 171 19.96 0.37 14.12
N ALA A 172 20.08 1.67 13.82
CA ALA A 172 20.18 2.72 14.84
C ALA A 172 18.94 2.78 15.75
N TYR A 173 17.74 2.63 15.16
CA TYR A 173 16.50 2.55 15.93
C TYR A 173 16.48 1.33 16.84
N VAL A 174 16.83 0.17 16.34
CA VAL A 174 16.80 -1.11 17.05
C VAL A 174 17.77 -1.13 18.22
N GLU A 175 18.98 -0.59 18.04
CA GLU A 175 19.99 -0.49 19.11
C GLU A 175 19.50 0.35 20.28
N ARG A 176 18.76 1.41 19.99
CA ARG A 176 18.22 2.34 21.01
C ARG A 176 16.94 1.83 21.68
N SER A 177 16.03 1.24 20.90
CA SER A 177 14.62 1.07 21.31
C SER A 177 14.17 -0.39 21.45
N VAL A 178 14.89 -1.38 20.89
CA VAL A 178 14.45 -2.79 20.87
C VAL A 178 15.34 -3.68 21.74
N PRO A 179 14.75 -4.42 22.68
CA PRO A 179 15.50 -5.37 23.53
C PRO A 179 16.28 -6.40 22.68
N PRO A 180 17.48 -6.83 23.12
CA PRO A 180 18.33 -7.74 22.34
C PRO A 180 17.66 -9.03 21.89
N ASP A 181 16.83 -9.62 22.74
CA ASP A 181 16.07 -10.85 22.50
C ASP A 181 14.90 -10.70 21.52
N ALA A 182 14.48 -9.45 21.22
CA ALA A 182 13.38 -9.13 20.31
C ALA A 182 13.86 -8.63 18.91
N ARG A 183 15.15 -8.66 18.61
CA ARG A 183 15.74 -8.06 17.40
C ARG A 183 15.65 -8.91 16.13
N GLN A 184 15.14 -10.13 16.20
CA GLN A 184 15.11 -11.04 15.05
C GLN A 184 14.32 -10.45 13.85
N ALA A 185 13.14 -9.87 14.10
CA ALA A 185 12.33 -9.27 13.04
C ALA A 185 13.06 -8.11 12.34
N ALA A 186 13.78 -7.30 13.10
CA ALA A 186 14.59 -6.22 12.53
C ALA A 186 15.74 -6.75 11.66
N ALA A 187 16.38 -7.85 12.06
CA ALA A 187 17.42 -8.46 11.24
C ALA A 187 16.87 -8.94 9.88
N VAL A 188 15.66 -9.49 9.87
CA VAL A 188 14.95 -9.86 8.63
C VAL A 188 14.67 -8.62 7.78
N ALA A 189 14.10 -7.56 8.36
CA ALA A 189 13.82 -6.32 7.64
C ALA A 189 15.08 -5.72 6.99
N MET A 190 16.17 -5.63 7.74
CA MET A 190 17.45 -5.13 7.22
C MET A 190 18.02 -6.00 6.09
N ALA A 191 17.87 -7.32 6.16
CA ALA A 191 18.28 -8.24 5.10
C ALA A 191 17.44 -8.01 3.83
N GLU A 192 16.13 -7.87 3.96
CA GLU A 192 15.21 -7.56 2.85
C GLU A 192 15.56 -6.21 2.18
N ILE A 193 15.78 -5.17 2.97
CA ILE A 193 16.17 -3.84 2.46
C ILE A 193 17.47 -3.95 1.65
N ARG A 194 18.51 -4.59 2.21
CA ARG A 194 19.79 -4.76 1.53
C ARG A 194 19.67 -5.56 0.25
N PHE A 195 18.88 -6.64 0.28
CA PHE A 195 18.60 -7.46 -0.89
C PHE A 195 17.93 -6.65 -2.00
N ARG A 196 16.87 -5.88 -1.67
CA ARG A 196 16.16 -5.04 -2.65
C ARG A 196 17.04 -3.92 -3.20
N ALA A 197 17.85 -3.30 -2.38
CA ALA A 197 18.81 -2.28 -2.80
C ALA A 197 19.84 -2.85 -3.77
N ASP A 198 20.35 -4.04 -3.48
CA ASP A 198 21.30 -4.76 -4.33
C ASP A 198 20.69 -5.19 -5.67
N VAL A 199 19.46 -5.73 -5.66
CA VAL A 199 18.70 -6.05 -6.88
C VAL A 199 18.49 -4.79 -7.73
N LYS A 200 18.06 -3.68 -7.12
CA LYS A 200 17.88 -2.41 -7.80
C LYS A 200 19.17 -1.94 -8.44
N ALA A 201 20.28 -1.94 -7.70
CA ALA A 201 21.57 -1.45 -8.19
C ALA A 201 22.14 -2.28 -9.34
N ARG A 202 21.96 -3.62 -9.30
CA ARG A 202 22.55 -4.53 -10.29
C ARG A 202 21.63 -4.82 -11.47
N GLN A 203 20.34 -5.02 -11.24
CA GLN A 203 19.43 -5.50 -12.28
C GLN A 203 18.70 -4.37 -13.02
N GLN A 204 18.38 -3.27 -12.36
CA GLN A 204 17.66 -2.18 -13.00
C GLN A 204 18.39 -1.61 -14.22
N PRO A 205 19.71 -1.32 -14.19
CA PRO A 205 20.42 -0.80 -15.35
C PRO A 205 20.45 -1.79 -16.53
N ALA A 206 20.57 -3.09 -16.24
CA ALA A 206 20.55 -4.13 -17.27
C ALA A 206 19.18 -4.26 -17.94
N LEU A 207 18.09 -4.17 -17.15
CA LEU A 207 16.72 -4.21 -17.63
C LEU A 207 16.39 -2.97 -18.48
N GLU A 208 16.80 -1.79 -18.03
CA GLU A 208 16.60 -0.53 -18.77
C GLU A 208 17.34 -0.56 -20.12
N ALA A 209 18.57 -1.10 -20.14
CA ALA A 209 19.32 -1.27 -21.38
C ALA A 209 18.68 -2.29 -22.32
N TRP A 210 18.08 -3.37 -21.78
CA TRP A 210 17.34 -4.33 -22.56
C TRP A 210 16.05 -3.74 -23.16
N ILE A 211 15.27 -3.02 -22.36
CA ILE A 211 14.04 -2.35 -22.81
C ILE A 211 14.34 -1.36 -23.95
N ARG A 212 15.38 -0.54 -23.82
CA ARG A 212 15.79 0.38 -24.90
C ARG A 212 16.09 -0.34 -26.21
N ARG A 213 16.90 -1.41 -26.17
CA ARG A 213 17.20 -2.22 -27.36
C ARG A 213 15.95 -2.85 -27.94
N ALA A 214 15.09 -3.45 -27.11
CA ALA A 214 13.85 -4.06 -27.56
C ALA A 214 12.87 -3.04 -28.19
N ALA A 215 12.90 -1.78 -27.75
CA ALA A 215 12.11 -0.71 -28.36
C ALA A 215 12.67 -0.27 -29.72
N GLU A 216 13.99 -0.31 -29.92
CA GLU A 216 14.66 0.01 -31.17
C GLU A 216 14.54 -1.13 -32.21
N ASP A 217 14.71 -2.38 -31.78
CA ASP A 217 14.74 -3.57 -32.64
C ASP A 217 13.37 -4.24 -32.84
N GLY A 218 12.34 -3.83 -32.09
CA GLY A 218 11.07 -4.51 -31.92
C GLY A 218 11.15 -5.64 -30.89
N PHE A 219 10.10 -5.82 -30.09
CA PHE A 219 10.05 -6.92 -29.12
C PHE A 219 10.14 -8.28 -29.83
N PRO A 220 10.93 -9.22 -29.33
CA PRO A 220 10.98 -10.57 -29.89
C PRO A 220 9.56 -11.16 -29.88
N ARG A 221 9.05 -11.48 -31.07
CA ARG A 221 7.79 -12.22 -31.21
C ARG A 221 8.07 -13.67 -30.83
N SER A 222 7.43 -14.12 -29.75
CA SER A 222 7.41 -15.51 -29.33
C SER A 222 6.68 -16.41 -30.32
#